data_1dcc8f40d1dcd6518db323f371986472
#
_entry.id   1dcc8f40d1dcd6518db323f371986472
#
_cell.length_a   1.000
_cell.length_b   1.000
_cell.length_c   1.000
_cell.angle_alpha   90.00
_cell.angle_beta   90.00
_cell.angle_gamma   90.00
#
_symmetry.space_group_name_H-M   'P 1'
#
loop_
_entity.id
_entity.type
_entity.pdbx_description
1 polymer ?
#
loop_
_entity_poly.entity_id
_entity_poly.type
_entity_poly.pdbx_seq_one_letter_code
_entity_poly.pdbx_strand_id
1 'polypeptide(L)'
;MKKRNKEEWIPLQKTITQKNREEGDADMLLYENTGYYETLHLEISGGYYTLEDIFIHQKINEHTTIKVTAVVLEEAAMEYEQMLLDHQALRLVQKQGEEELVLFGGMIQKLIVERKDGIYYIYVEGISLTKYIDVRKENASYQNENSTYKDVLNKALQKYHFSGISYLWTEQSRSKPVGRFLLQFQETDWEFIKRVASIEHLGLIPNMTGRHTQFFIGLPKGREEKVVPPCQYTIRRPLQKAEKEVRNGKVGNIYQGDYLQYTLHNITAQYELGDVVRFGKIQYIVVEKTSVLKKKDGILWNTYVIQEKRRISFPRLYNHALRGNSLKGTVIDVKRNFTKLHLHIDKEGQEVETAFWFPQPQYFTAGSDSGFCIMPERGDMMRLHFPTKDESEHYIICSDNGNFDKLFSCLNASKGGKEPQKVSGPPLSNSNAPYEKYLTTPEGKGMLLNDGVVKYHTTGDISTIQMEDGKGIVISSEGNIEMLANNIVTSSTKQIHMTAGKKIEMISGGSSVIIDGEGNRIDKKAGDIYLESPLNKEMKILTEDEASQILSEAGYSREKTVIGYTPDGIPITPENKFDDGIYAFLYNYWKEHSGEYDPKKDVIPESEMNKMH
;
A
#
# COMPACT_ATOMS: atom_id res chain seq x y z
N MET A 1 16.84 -31.61 -25.38
CA MET A 1 16.48 -32.39 -24.18
C MET A 1 16.07 -31.40 -23.11
N LYS A 2 14.73 -31.16 -22.98
CA LYS A 2 14.18 -30.28 -21.94
C LYS A 2 13.96 -31.13 -20.68
N LYS A 3 14.68 -30.83 -19.60
CA LYS A 3 14.38 -31.40 -18.28
C LYS A 3 13.03 -30.89 -17.82
N ARG A 4 12.04 -31.78 -17.74
CA ARG A 4 10.78 -31.54 -17.03
C ARG A 4 11.06 -31.51 -15.55
N ASN A 5 10.81 -30.36 -14.90
CA ASN A 5 10.73 -30.30 -13.45
C ASN A 5 9.49 -31.08 -13.00
N LYS A 6 9.71 -32.21 -12.36
CA LYS A 6 8.68 -32.97 -11.67
C LYS A 6 8.50 -32.37 -10.27
N GLU A 7 7.61 -31.42 -10.12
CA GLU A 7 6.90 -31.15 -8.89
C GLU A 7 5.45 -31.61 -9.09
N GLU A 8 5.28 -32.92 -9.20
CA GLU A 8 3.95 -33.54 -9.23
C GLU A 8 3.54 -33.84 -7.77
N TRP A 9 2.52 -33.13 -7.32
CA TRP A 9 1.68 -33.66 -6.28
C TRP A 9 1.12 -35.00 -6.75
N ILE A 10 1.21 -36.03 -5.92
CA ILE A 10 0.60 -37.32 -6.21
C ILE A 10 -0.90 -37.09 -6.37
N PRO A 11 -1.53 -37.44 -7.52
CA PRO A 11 -2.97 -37.28 -7.69
C PRO A 11 -3.69 -38.11 -6.63
N LEU A 12 -4.65 -37.47 -5.99
CA LEU A 12 -5.46 -38.02 -4.89
C LEU A 12 -6.47 -39.10 -5.34
N GLN A 13 -6.29 -39.65 -6.48
CA GLN A 13 -7.08 -40.80 -6.93
C GLN A 13 -6.21 -41.69 -7.82
N LYS A 14 -5.95 -42.91 -7.37
CA LYS A 14 -5.59 -43.99 -8.28
C LYS A 14 -6.77 -44.21 -9.24
N THR A 15 -6.51 -44.06 -10.51
CA THR A 15 -7.42 -44.36 -11.62
C THR A 15 -8.05 -45.74 -11.42
N ILE A 16 -9.35 -45.75 -11.19
CA ILE A 16 -10.13 -47.01 -11.34
C ILE A 16 -10.09 -47.37 -12.80
N THR A 17 -9.44 -48.46 -13.13
CA THR A 17 -9.31 -49.00 -14.45
C THR A 17 -10.68 -49.22 -15.07
N GLN A 18 -10.91 -48.61 -16.25
CA GLN A 18 -12.06 -48.90 -17.10
C GLN A 18 -12.14 -50.40 -17.38
N LYS A 19 -13.11 -51.07 -16.82
CA LYS A 19 -13.59 -52.35 -17.28
C LYS A 19 -15.11 -52.26 -17.49
N ASN A 20 -15.47 -52.28 -18.73
CA ASN A 20 -16.78 -52.59 -19.33
C ASN A 20 -18.05 -52.10 -18.61
N ARG A 21 -18.62 -51.01 -19.10
CA ARG A 21 -19.97 -50.55 -18.77
C ARG A 21 -20.96 -51.04 -19.83
N GLU A 22 -21.81 -51.95 -19.44
CA GLU A 22 -23.12 -52.19 -20.08
C GLU A 22 -24.19 -51.34 -19.33
N GLU A 23 -25.23 -50.95 -20.05
CA GLU A 23 -26.24 -49.93 -19.65
C GLU A 23 -27.16 -50.34 -18.48
N GLY A 24 -26.67 -51.01 -17.46
CA GLY A 24 -27.42 -51.36 -16.23
C GLY A 24 -26.88 -50.73 -14.93
N ASP A 25 -25.69 -50.12 -14.99
CA ASP A 25 -24.90 -49.84 -13.79
C ASP A 25 -25.04 -48.42 -13.21
N ALA A 26 -25.90 -47.55 -13.76
CA ALA A 26 -26.04 -46.18 -13.27
C ALA A 26 -26.59 -46.10 -11.82
N ASP A 27 -27.44 -47.04 -11.45
CA ASP A 27 -27.98 -47.08 -10.07
C ASP A 27 -26.99 -47.67 -9.07
N MET A 28 -26.12 -48.60 -9.47
CA MET A 28 -25.12 -49.19 -8.61
C MET A 28 -23.96 -48.24 -8.28
N LEU A 29 -23.59 -47.37 -9.21
CA LEU A 29 -22.57 -46.32 -9.01
C LEU A 29 -23.00 -45.22 -8.03
N LEU A 30 -24.31 -45.02 -7.83
CA LEU A 30 -24.84 -44.06 -6.84
C LEU A 30 -24.61 -44.52 -5.40
N TYR A 31 -24.43 -45.81 -5.17
CA TYR A 31 -24.24 -46.39 -3.83
C TYR A 31 -22.76 -46.58 -3.45
N GLU A 32 -21.84 -46.66 -4.40
CA GLU A 32 -20.42 -46.96 -4.16
C GLU A 32 -19.69 -45.94 -3.30
N ASN A 33 -20.14 -44.68 -3.27
CA ASN A 33 -19.52 -43.61 -2.46
C ASN A 33 -20.42 -43.09 -1.34
N THR A 34 -21.49 -43.81 -1.00
CA THR A 34 -22.36 -43.41 0.12
C THR A 34 -21.67 -43.70 1.44
N GLY A 35 -21.60 -42.70 2.32
CA GLY A 35 -21.10 -42.87 3.70
C GLY A 35 -22.15 -43.51 4.57
N TYR A 36 -22.00 -44.80 4.83
CA TYR A 36 -22.83 -45.52 5.81
C TYR A 36 -22.20 -45.46 7.19
N TYR A 37 -23.04 -45.50 8.22
CA TYR A 37 -22.59 -45.43 9.61
C TYR A 37 -21.45 -46.46 9.91
N GLU A 38 -21.58 -47.69 9.46
CA GLU A 38 -20.61 -48.77 9.68
C GLU A 38 -19.27 -48.55 8.96
N THR A 39 -19.24 -47.73 7.93
CA THR A 39 -18.03 -47.44 7.15
C THR A 39 -17.24 -46.25 7.71
N LEU A 40 -17.83 -45.49 8.64
CA LEU A 40 -17.24 -44.28 9.19
C LEU A 40 -16.41 -44.57 10.43
N HIS A 41 -15.15 -44.17 10.39
CA HIS A 41 -14.21 -44.35 11.49
C HIS A 41 -13.61 -43.02 11.88
N LEU A 42 -13.75 -42.67 13.17
CA LEU A 42 -13.09 -41.54 13.77
C LEU A 42 -11.72 -41.98 14.30
N GLU A 43 -10.67 -41.35 13.81
CA GLU A 43 -9.31 -41.58 14.30
C GLU A 43 -8.95 -40.46 15.28
N ILE A 44 -9.02 -40.79 16.56
CA ILE A 44 -8.61 -39.96 17.70
C ILE A 44 -7.82 -40.85 18.64
N SER A 45 -6.77 -40.35 19.29
CA SER A 45 -6.06 -41.11 20.31
C SER A 45 -6.99 -41.37 21.50
N GLY A 46 -7.09 -42.61 22.03
CA GLY A 46 -7.82 -42.89 23.25
C GLY A 46 -9.02 -43.83 23.14
N GLY A 47 -8.87 -45.03 22.60
CA GLY A 47 -9.80 -46.13 22.85
C GLY A 47 -11.05 -46.23 21.96
N TYR A 48 -11.96 -47.14 22.36
CA TYR A 48 -13.17 -47.48 21.61
C TYR A 48 -14.30 -46.47 21.84
N TYR A 49 -14.99 -46.11 20.80
CA TYR A 49 -16.14 -45.19 20.81
C TYR A 49 -17.26 -45.68 19.88
N THR A 50 -18.46 -45.21 20.12
CA THR A 50 -19.60 -45.41 19.23
C THR A 50 -20.08 -44.04 18.78
N LEU A 51 -20.05 -43.77 17.49
CA LEU A 51 -20.49 -42.52 16.90
C LEU A 51 -22.00 -42.32 17.08
N GLU A 52 -22.44 -41.13 17.45
CA GLU A 52 -23.84 -40.73 17.51
C GLU A 52 -24.20 -39.71 16.43
N ASP A 53 -23.49 -38.60 16.43
CA ASP A 53 -23.70 -37.50 15.47
C ASP A 53 -22.38 -37.02 14.89
N ILE A 54 -22.39 -36.68 13.61
CA ILE A 54 -21.29 -35.99 12.92
C ILE A 54 -21.86 -34.80 12.17
N PHE A 55 -21.18 -33.68 12.28
CA PHE A 55 -21.43 -32.48 11.50
C PHE A 55 -20.12 -31.95 10.96
N ILE A 56 -19.95 -31.88 9.61
CA ILE A 56 -18.78 -31.32 8.95
C ILE A 56 -19.24 -30.14 8.11
N HIS A 57 -18.53 -29.01 8.24
CA HIS A 57 -18.79 -27.83 7.42
C HIS A 57 -17.51 -27.40 6.70
N GLN A 58 -17.61 -27.24 5.39
CA GLN A 58 -16.53 -26.86 4.49
C GLN A 58 -17.00 -25.74 3.59
N LYS A 59 -16.16 -24.71 3.40
CA LYS A 59 -16.43 -23.60 2.51
C LYS A 59 -15.16 -22.99 1.97
N ILE A 60 -15.18 -22.55 0.73
CA ILE A 60 -14.03 -21.88 0.12
C ILE A 60 -13.72 -20.60 0.91
N ASN A 61 -12.43 -20.35 1.18
CA ASN A 61 -11.89 -19.27 2.00
C ASN A 61 -12.09 -19.40 3.52
N GLU A 62 -12.63 -20.52 3.99
CA GLU A 62 -12.82 -20.80 5.42
C GLU A 62 -12.11 -22.10 5.80
N HIS A 63 -11.76 -22.24 7.08
CA HIS A 63 -11.27 -23.51 7.60
C HIS A 63 -12.40 -24.52 7.67
N THR A 64 -12.10 -25.76 7.35
CA THR A 64 -13.06 -26.86 7.55
C THR A 64 -13.23 -27.11 9.06
N THR A 65 -14.46 -27.28 9.49
CA THR A 65 -14.81 -27.62 10.88
C THR A 65 -15.56 -28.92 10.96
N ILE A 66 -15.37 -29.65 12.05
CA ILE A 66 -16.11 -30.87 12.39
C ILE A 66 -16.62 -30.80 13.81
N LYS A 67 -17.82 -31.34 14.04
CA LYS A 67 -18.36 -31.64 15.37
C LYS A 67 -18.76 -33.10 15.39
N VAL A 68 -18.33 -33.81 16.40
CA VAL A 68 -18.62 -35.22 16.61
C VAL A 68 -19.15 -35.42 18.01
N THR A 69 -20.23 -36.18 18.12
CA THR A 69 -20.73 -36.75 19.38
C THR A 69 -20.51 -38.24 19.32
N ALA A 70 -19.90 -38.78 20.35
CA ALA A 70 -19.69 -40.22 20.45
C ALA A 70 -19.88 -40.69 21.89
N VAL A 71 -20.30 -41.94 22.06
CA VAL A 71 -20.36 -42.66 23.35
C VAL A 71 -19.05 -43.40 23.54
N VAL A 72 -18.51 -43.33 24.74
CA VAL A 72 -17.25 -43.98 25.12
C VAL A 72 -17.45 -44.84 26.40
N LEU A 73 -16.58 -45.82 26.58
CA LEU A 73 -16.51 -46.57 27.83
C LEU A 73 -15.86 -45.72 28.92
N GLU A 74 -16.12 -46.07 30.20
CA GLU A 74 -15.64 -45.30 31.34
C GLU A 74 -14.09 -45.21 31.36
N GLU A 75 -13.39 -46.31 31.05
CA GLU A 75 -11.92 -46.34 30.97
C GLU A 75 -11.40 -45.35 29.91
N ALA A 76 -12.03 -45.32 28.71
CA ALA A 76 -11.70 -44.37 27.66
C ALA A 76 -12.03 -42.92 28.03
N ALA A 77 -13.09 -42.69 28.80
CA ALA A 77 -13.45 -41.33 29.25
C ALA A 77 -12.34 -40.75 30.15
N MET A 78 -11.72 -41.54 31.02
CA MET A 78 -10.58 -41.13 31.85
C MET A 78 -9.35 -40.78 31.02
N GLU A 79 -9.07 -41.53 29.95
CA GLU A 79 -7.98 -41.20 29.00
C GLU A 79 -8.24 -39.86 28.30
N TYR A 80 -9.47 -39.61 27.88
CA TYR A 80 -9.83 -38.34 27.22
C TYR A 80 -9.71 -37.13 28.17
N GLU A 81 -9.95 -37.29 29.48
CA GLU A 81 -9.72 -36.22 30.46
C GLU A 81 -8.22 -35.83 30.56
N GLN A 82 -7.31 -36.78 30.37
CA GLN A 82 -5.86 -36.51 30.35
C GLN A 82 -5.37 -35.91 29.03
N MET A 83 -6.08 -36.14 27.94
CA MET A 83 -5.76 -35.61 26.59
C MET A 83 -6.03 -34.12 26.40
N LEU A 84 -6.69 -33.46 27.32
CA LEU A 84 -7.08 -32.04 27.21
C LEU A 84 -5.91 -31.05 27.05
N LEU A 85 -4.68 -31.50 27.12
CA LEU A 85 -3.48 -30.65 27.12
C LEU A 85 -2.77 -30.53 25.76
N ASP A 86 -3.09 -31.35 24.74
CA ASP A 86 -2.38 -31.35 23.47
C ASP A 86 -3.30 -31.19 22.25
N HIS A 87 -2.86 -30.42 21.27
CA HIS A 87 -3.50 -30.28 19.96
C HIS A 87 -3.43 -31.59 19.17
N GLN A 88 -4.21 -32.58 19.54
CA GLN A 88 -4.20 -33.89 18.93
C GLN A 88 -4.82 -33.90 17.54
N ALA A 89 -4.27 -34.79 16.68
CA ALA A 89 -4.80 -35.02 15.36
C ALA A 89 -6.20 -35.65 15.45
N LEU A 90 -7.07 -35.20 14.58
CA LEU A 90 -8.44 -35.70 14.42
C LEU A 90 -8.65 -36.03 12.95
N ARG A 91 -8.98 -37.27 12.65
CA ARG A 91 -9.36 -37.71 11.30
C ARG A 91 -10.69 -38.44 11.33
N LEU A 92 -11.50 -38.17 10.33
CA LEU A 92 -12.70 -38.97 10.01
C LEU A 92 -12.49 -39.59 8.64
N VAL A 93 -12.55 -40.89 8.59
CA VAL A 93 -12.36 -41.68 7.37
C VAL A 93 -13.57 -42.55 7.08
N GLN A 94 -13.84 -42.74 5.80
CA GLN A 94 -14.78 -43.73 5.31
C GLN A 94 -13.96 -44.88 4.74
N LYS A 95 -14.18 -46.11 5.24
CA LYS A 95 -13.52 -47.35 4.77
C LYS A 95 -14.47 -48.21 4.02
N GLN A 96 -14.08 -48.62 2.80
CA GLN A 96 -14.81 -49.58 1.96
C GLN A 96 -13.81 -50.63 1.47
N GLY A 97 -13.78 -51.78 2.11
CA GLY A 97 -12.75 -52.79 1.85
C GLY A 97 -11.35 -52.29 2.21
N GLU A 98 -10.42 -52.27 1.24
CA GLU A 98 -9.08 -51.74 1.39
C GLU A 98 -8.96 -50.24 1.08
N GLU A 99 -10.00 -49.60 0.54
CA GLU A 99 -10.00 -48.19 0.19
C GLU A 99 -10.39 -47.33 1.39
N GLU A 100 -9.65 -46.25 1.55
CA GLU A 100 -9.89 -45.26 2.60
C GLU A 100 -10.11 -43.88 1.97
N LEU A 101 -11.27 -43.27 2.23
CA LEU A 101 -11.59 -41.89 1.86
C LEU A 101 -11.56 -41.00 3.13
N VAL A 102 -10.65 -40.04 3.16
CA VAL A 102 -10.57 -39.07 4.26
C VAL A 102 -11.66 -38.00 4.07
N LEU A 103 -12.61 -37.96 4.97
CA LEU A 103 -13.70 -36.96 4.98
C LEU A 103 -13.31 -35.72 5.75
N PHE A 104 -12.48 -35.87 6.79
CA PHE A 104 -11.93 -34.76 7.57
C PHE A 104 -10.55 -35.14 8.09
N GLY A 105 -9.61 -34.18 8.00
CA GLY A 105 -8.30 -34.21 8.63
C GLY A 105 -7.97 -32.87 9.26
N GLY A 106 -7.65 -32.86 10.55
CA GLY A 106 -7.41 -31.65 11.28
C GLY A 106 -6.89 -31.88 12.70
N MET A 107 -7.18 -30.94 13.58
CA MET A 107 -6.82 -30.99 14.99
C MET A 107 -8.04 -30.71 15.87
N ILE A 108 -8.01 -31.23 17.07
CA ILE A 108 -9.02 -30.98 18.09
C ILE A 108 -8.86 -29.54 18.58
N GLN A 109 -9.96 -28.78 18.57
CA GLN A 109 -10.07 -27.45 19.16
C GLN A 109 -10.73 -27.49 20.55
N LYS A 110 -11.69 -28.40 20.71
CA LYS A 110 -12.46 -28.54 21.95
C LYS A 110 -12.86 -29.98 22.15
N LEU A 111 -12.68 -30.47 23.36
CA LEU A 111 -13.11 -31.79 23.79
C LEU A 111 -13.88 -31.61 25.10
N ILE A 112 -15.09 -32.16 25.17
CA ILE A 112 -15.91 -32.22 26.39
C ILE A 112 -16.20 -33.66 26.64
N VAL A 113 -16.00 -34.10 27.88
CA VAL A 113 -16.46 -35.39 28.41
C VAL A 113 -17.64 -35.11 29.34
N GLU A 114 -18.79 -35.74 29.09
CA GLU A 114 -20.00 -35.59 29.88
C GLU A 114 -20.51 -36.97 30.30
N ARG A 115 -20.84 -37.13 31.58
CA ARG A 115 -21.55 -38.31 32.07
C ARG A 115 -23.01 -37.99 32.25
N LYS A 116 -23.86 -38.65 31.47
CA LYS A 116 -25.31 -38.48 31.51
C LYS A 116 -26.00 -39.85 31.63
N ASP A 117 -26.85 -40.00 32.63
CA ASP A 117 -27.60 -41.25 32.87
C ASP A 117 -26.71 -42.50 32.95
N GLY A 118 -25.46 -42.37 33.47
CA GLY A 118 -24.48 -43.47 33.56
C GLY A 118 -23.71 -43.73 32.28
N ILE A 119 -23.96 -43.01 31.19
CA ILE A 119 -23.28 -43.14 29.89
C ILE A 119 -22.32 -41.97 29.75
N TYR A 120 -21.09 -42.25 29.26
CA TYR A 120 -20.11 -41.22 28.98
C TYR A 120 -20.19 -40.81 27.51
N TYR A 121 -20.35 -39.50 27.27
CA TYR A 121 -20.35 -38.87 25.98
C TYR A 121 -19.10 -38.04 25.79
N ILE A 122 -18.51 -38.08 24.59
CA ILE A 122 -17.52 -37.12 24.18
C ILE A 122 -18.09 -36.20 23.10
N TYR A 123 -17.85 -34.91 23.24
CA TYR A 123 -18.16 -33.91 22.22
C TYR A 123 -16.85 -33.34 21.74
N VAL A 124 -16.53 -33.59 20.48
CA VAL A 124 -15.28 -33.17 19.85
C VAL A 124 -15.56 -32.11 18.82
N GLU A 125 -14.98 -30.94 18.96
CA GLU A 125 -14.95 -29.94 17.90
C GLU A 125 -13.54 -29.89 17.32
N GLY A 126 -13.42 -30.05 16.01
CA GLY A 126 -12.15 -30.02 15.28
C GLY A 126 -12.14 -28.98 14.17
N ILE A 127 -10.94 -28.60 13.78
CA ILE A 127 -10.69 -27.67 12.71
C ILE A 127 -9.55 -28.16 11.83
N SER A 128 -9.57 -27.83 10.55
CA SER A 128 -8.53 -28.21 9.60
C SER A 128 -7.16 -27.67 9.99
N LEU A 129 -6.10 -28.36 9.60
CA LEU A 129 -4.71 -28.00 9.89
C LEU A 129 -4.32 -26.62 9.33
N THR A 130 -5.08 -26.08 8.36
CA THR A 130 -4.88 -24.71 7.86
C THR A 130 -5.02 -23.65 8.98
N LYS A 131 -5.63 -23.99 10.11
CA LYS A 131 -5.69 -23.12 11.29
C LYS A 131 -4.30 -22.81 11.87
N TYR A 132 -3.30 -23.64 11.68
CA TYR A 132 -1.93 -23.37 12.16
C TYR A 132 -1.35 -22.06 11.61
N ILE A 133 -1.71 -21.68 10.38
CA ILE A 133 -1.25 -20.43 9.75
C ILE A 133 -2.22 -19.26 9.98
N ASP A 134 -3.26 -19.46 10.79
CA ASP A 134 -4.28 -18.45 11.12
C ASP A 134 -4.36 -18.18 12.64
N VAL A 135 -3.23 -18.22 13.33
CA VAL A 135 -3.17 -17.99 14.79
C VAL A 135 -2.53 -16.65 15.09
N ARG A 136 -1.33 -16.43 14.56
CA ARG A 136 -0.51 -15.28 14.89
C ARG A 136 -0.62 -14.19 13.81
N LYS A 137 -0.89 -12.96 14.26
CA LYS A 137 -0.82 -11.78 13.38
C LYS A 137 0.62 -11.37 13.18
N GLU A 138 0.95 -11.08 11.93
CA GLU A 138 2.29 -10.70 11.51
C GLU A 138 2.29 -9.35 10.82
N ASN A 139 3.50 -8.77 10.72
CA ASN A 139 3.75 -7.58 9.95
C ASN A 139 4.99 -7.82 9.09
N ALA A 140 4.87 -7.66 7.78
CA ALA A 140 5.98 -7.79 6.84
C ALA A 140 5.69 -7.05 5.54
N SER A 141 6.71 -6.46 4.91
CA SER A 141 6.58 -5.86 3.60
C SER A 141 7.18 -6.73 2.49
N TYR A 142 6.58 -6.62 1.31
CA TYR A 142 7.02 -7.29 0.09
C TYR A 142 7.17 -6.23 -0.98
N GLN A 143 8.39 -5.70 -1.10
CA GLN A 143 8.68 -4.50 -1.88
C GLN A 143 9.13 -4.78 -3.31
N ASN A 144 9.64 -5.98 -3.58
CA ASN A 144 10.12 -6.34 -4.91
C ASN A 144 8.95 -6.61 -5.88
N GLU A 145 8.69 -5.67 -6.77
CA GLU A 145 7.63 -5.76 -7.78
C GLU A 145 7.82 -6.91 -8.78
N ASN A 146 9.07 -7.35 -8.97
CA ASN A 146 9.41 -8.46 -9.86
C ASN A 146 9.23 -9.83 -9.20
N SER A 147 9.03 -9.89 -7.89
CA SER A 147 8.71 -11.13 -7.20
C SER A 147 7.39 -11.70 -7.72
N THR A 148 7.35 -13.01 -7.92
CA THR A 148 6.11 -13.68 -8.30
C THR A 148 5.22 -13.90 -7.07
N TYR A 149 3.93 -14.16 -7.30
CA TYR A 149 3.03 -14.55 -6.21
C TYR A 149 3.57 -15.77 -5.44
N LYS A 150 4.21 -16.73 -6.13
CA LYS A 150 4.87 -17.88 -5.49
C LYS A 150 5.98 -17.44 -4.53
N ASP A 151 6.81 -16.48 -4.93
CA ASP A 151 7.93 -16.01 -4.09
C ASP A 151 7.42 -15.30 -2.83
N VAL A 152 6.39 -14.47 -2.97
CA VAL A 152 5.74 -13.80 -1.84
C VAL A 152 5.19 -14.80 -0.83
N LEU A 153 4.45 -15.82 -1.31
CA LEU A 153 3.89 -16.84 -0.43
C LEU A 153 4.97 -17.70 0.22
N ASN A 154 5.99 -18.09 -0.53
CA ASN A 154 7.12 -18.85 0.03
C ASN A 154 7.81 -18.06 1.14
N LYS A 155 8.03 -16.75 0.96
CA LYS A 155 8.59 -15.89 2.01
C LYS A 155 7.68 -15.82 3.24
N ALA A 156 6.38 -15.65 3.05
CA ALA A 156 5.41 -15.61 4.16
C ALA A 156 5.36 -16.92 4.95
N LEU A 157 5.47 -18.06 4.26
CA LEU A 157 5.38 -19.40 4.84
C LEU A 157 6.74 -19.99 5.27
N GLN A 158 7.86 -19.32 5.00
CA GLN A 158 9.21 -19.82 5.28
C GLN A 158 9.41 -20.24 6.75
N LYS A 159 8.80 -19.51 7.68
CA LYS A 159 8.85 -19.78 9.13
C LYS A 159 8.24 -21.12 9.53
N TYR A 160 7.43 -21.73 8.65
CA TYR A 160 6.77 -23.03 8.87
C TYR A 160 7.48 -24.19 8.18
N HIS A 161 8.70 -23.99 7.69
CA HIS A 161 9.43 -25.01 6.90
C HIS A 161 9.49 -26.38 7.59
N PHE A 162 9.66 -26.42 8.91
CA PHE A 162 9.69 -27.65 9.69
C PHE A 162 8.30 -28.26 9.95
N SER A 163 7.22 -27.54 9.70
CA SER A 163 5.85 -27.98 9.98
C SER A 163 5.18 -28.68 8.78
N GLY A 164 5.90 -28.85 7.66
CA GLY A 164 5.39 -29.57 6.48
C GLY A 164 4.24 -28.86 5.76
N ILE A 165 4.18 -27.52 5.82
CA ILE A 165 3.15 -26.76 5.13
C ILE A 165 3.40 -26.76 3.63
N SER A 166 2.37 -27.02 2.84
CA SER A 166 2.44 -26.99 1.39
C SER A 166 1.15 -26.41 0.77
N TYR A 167 1.29 -25.78 -0.38
CA TYR A 167 0.16 -25.25 -1.13
C TYR A 167 0.31 -25.52 -2.62
N LEU A 168 -0.82 -25.58 -3.32
CA LEU A 168 -0.84 -25.70 -4.76
C LEU A 168 -1.62 -24.52 -5.37
N TRP A 169 -0.89 -23.63 -6.03
CA TRP A 169 -1.50 -22.55 -6.82
C TRP A 169 -1.85 -23.10 -8.21
N THR A 170 -3.13 -23.20 -8.51
CA THR A 170 -3.64 -23.95 -9.66
C THR A 170 -3.64 -23.14 -10.96
N GLU A 171 -3.55 -21.80 -10.89
CA GLU A 171 -3.57 -20.92 -12.04
C GLU A 171 -2.16 -20.50 -12.50
N GLN A 172 -2.04 -20.11 -13.77
CA GLN A 172 -0.77 -19.66 -14.33
C GLN A 172 -0.26 -18.36 -13.71
N SER A 173 -1.14 -17.60 -13.08
CA SER A 173 -0.79 -16.35 -12.39
C SER A 173 0.25 -16.53 -11.28
N ARG A 174 0.46 -17.75 -10.76
CA ARG A 174 1.51 -18.03 -9.75
C ARG A 174 2.91 -17.53 -10.12
N SER A 175 3.24 -17.55 -11.41
CA SER A 175 4.54 -17.14 -11.96
C SER A 175 4.53 -15.73 -12.51
N LYS A 176 3.43 -15.01 -12.38
CA LYS A 176 3.29 -13.62 -12.81
C LYS A 176 3.95 -12.72 -11.75
N PRO A 177 4.75 -11.71 -12.16
CA PRO A 177 5.22 -10.68 -11.25
C PRO A 177 4.04 -10.00 -10.55
N VAL A 178 4.22 -9.72 -9.28
CA VAL A 178 3.17 -9.04 -8.47
C VAL A 178 2.92 -7.62 -8.98
N GLY A 179 3.98 -6.92 -9.45
CA GLY A 179 3.90 -5.61 -10.08
C GLY A 179 3.39 -4.50 -9.15
N ARG A 180 3.49 -4.71 -7.83
CA ARG A 180 3.04 -3.75 -6.82
C ARG A 180 3.65 -4.03 -5.47
N PHE A 181 3.61 -3.03 -4.61
CA PHE A 181 3.88 -3.19 -3.18
C PHE A 181 2.78 -4.03 -2.51
N LEU A 182 3.19 -5.00 -1.68
CA LEU A 182 2.30 -5.76 -0.81
C LEU A 182 2.74 -5.61 0.65
N LEU A 183 1.77 -5.57 1.55
CA LEU A 183 2.00 -5.37 2.97
C LEU A 183 1.10 -6.31 3.78
N GLN A 184 1.70 -7.22 4.52
CA GLN A 184 1.02 -7.94 5.60
C GLN A 184 1.08 -7.04 6.84
N PHE A 185 -0.08 -6.61 7.33
CA PHE A 185 -0.18 -5.70 8.47
C PHE A 185 -1.29 -6.13 9.41
N GLN A 186 -0.93 -6.59 10.61
CA GLN A 186 -1.84 -7.15 11.60
C GLN A 186 -2.79 -8.22 11.03
N GLU A 187 -2.29 -8.99 10.08
CA GLU A 187 -2.97 -10.13 9.46
C GLU A 187 -2.27 -11.42 9.84
N THR A 188 -3.04 -12.49 9.98
CA THR A 188 -2.46 -13.83 10.01
C THR A 188 -1.95 -14.22 8.62
N ASP A 189 -1.15 -15.28 8.52
CA ASP A 189 -0.68 -15.72 7.20
C ASP A 189 -1.84 -16.22 6.34
N TRP A 190 -2.83 -16.87 6.93
CA TRP A 190 -4.05 -17.28 6.23
C TRP A 190 -4.82 -16.08 5.68
N GLU A 191 -5.03 -15.04 6.49
CA GLU A 191 -5.71 -13.80 6.08
C GLU A 191 -4.93 -13.12 4.94
N PHE A 192 -3.60 -13.01 5.08
CA PHE A 192 -2.73 -12.41 4.07
C PHE A 192 -2.76 -13.19 2.75
N ILE A 193 -2.56 -14.53 2.78
CA ILE A 193 -2.58 -15.37 1.58
C ILE A 193 -3.94 -15.29 0.90
N LYS A 194 -5.03 -15.32 1.66
CA LYS A 194 -6.40 -15.16 1.14
C LYS A 194 -6.57 -13.81 0.44
N ARG A 195 -6.04 -12.74 1.01
CA ARG A 195 -6.09 -11.41 0.41
C ARG A 195 -5.23 -11.32 -0.85
N VAL A 196 -4.02 -11.86 -0.83
CA VAL A 196 -3.15 -11.93 -2.01
C VAL A 196 -3.79 -12.75 -3.14
N ALA A 197 -4.36 -13.92 -2.83
CA ALA A 197 -5.07 -14.75 -3.81
C ALA A 197 -6.27 -14.01 -4.43
N SER A 198 -6.96 -13.18 -3.64
CA SER A 198 -8.11 -12.40 -4.10
C SER A 198 -7.75 -11.32 -5.13
N ILE A 199 -6.47 -10.93 -5.27
CA ILE A 199 -6.00 -10.01 -6.32
C ILE A 199 -6.21 -10.64 -7.71
N GLU A 200 -5.98 -11.95 -7.81
CA GLU A 200 -6.23 -12.74 -9.03
C GLU A 200 -7.61 -13.42 -9.01
N HIS A 201 -8.54 -12.95 -8.15
CA HIS A 201 -9.89 -13.49 -7.99
C HIS A 201 -9.96 -14.97 -7.63
N LEU A 202 -8.96 -15.47 -6.90
CA LEU A 202 -8.85 -16.86 -6.47
C LEU A 202 -9.29 -17.01 -5.01
N GLY A 203 -9.81 -18.20 -4.69
CA GLY A 203 -10.16 -18.61 -3.33
C GLY A 203 -9.22 -19.67 -2.79
N LEU A 204 -9.19 -19.86 -1.48
CA LEU A 204 -8.43 -20.89 -0.79
C LEU A 204 -9.33 -22.08 -0.44
N ILE A 205 -8.84 -23.28 -0.67
CA ILE A 205 -9.53 -24.55 -0.37
C ILE A 205 -8.62 -25.41 0.49
N PRO A 206 -8.96 -25.63 1.80
CA PRO A 206 -8.23 -26.57 2.64
C PRO A 206 -8.23 -27.99 2.02
N ASN A 207 -7.09 -28.66 2.06
CA ASN A 207 -7.01 -30.07 1.69
C ASN A 207 -7.05 -30.95 2.94
N MET A 208 -8.04 -31.83 3.03
CA MET A 208 -8.28 -32.66 4.21
C MET A 208 -7.52 -33.98 4.20
N THR A 209 -6.96 -34.40 3.05
CA THR A 209 -6.40 -35.75 2.88
C THR A 209 -4.98 -35.89 3.41
N GLY A 210 -4.26 -34.77 3.58
CA GLY A 210 -2.87 -34.75 4.06
C GLY A 210 -2.76 -34.85 5.57
N ARG A 211 -1.62 -35.41 6.04
CA ARG A 211 -1.23 -35.36 7.47
C ARG A 211 -0.59 -34.03 7.87
N HIS A 212 -0.40 -33.12 6.93
CA HIS A 212 0.21 -31.82 7.09
C HIS A 212 -0.74 -30.72 6.59
N THR A 213 -0.46 -29.49 6.96
CA THR A 213 -1.22 -28.34 6.48
C THR A 213 -1.08 -28.21 4.97
N GLN A 214 -2.18 -28.41 4.25
CA GLN A 214 -2.23 -28.33 2.79
C GLN A 214 -3.46 -27.56 2.34
N PHE A 215 -3.32 -26.78 1.26
CA PHE A 215 -4.43 -26.06 0.66
C PHE A 215 -4.19 -25.74 -0.83
N PHE A 216 -5.28 -25.56 -1.55
CA PHE A 216 -5.25 -25.07 -2.92
C PHE A 216 -5.50 -23.57 -2.95
N ILE A 217 -4.87 -22.89 -3.90
CA ILE A 217 -5.16 -21.50 -4.27
C ILE A 217 -5.72 -21.54 -5.69
N GLY A 218 -7.00 -21.22 -5.82
CA GLY A 218 -7.77 -21.46 -7.03
C GLY A 218 -8.45 -22.85 -7.04
N LEU A 219 -9.14 -23.16 -8.12
CA LEU A 219 -9.89 -24.41 -8.23
C LEU A 219 -8.95 -25.58 -8.57
N PRO A 220 -9.06 -26.73 -7.88
CA PRO A 220 -8.31 -27.92 -8.22
C PRO A 220 -8.53 -28.33 -9.69
N LYS A 221 -7.45 -28.70 -10.39
CA LYS A 221 -7.50 -29.14 -11.79
C LYS A 221 -7.32 -30.65 -11.90
N GLY A 222 -7.79 -31.23 -13.00
CA GLY A 222 -7.62 -32.67 -13.30
C GLY A 222 -8.60 -33.60 -12.59
N ARG A 223 -9.60 -33.06 -11.88
CA ARG A 223 -10.70 -33.85 -11.34
C ARG A 223 -11.77 -34.08 -12.40
N GLU A 224 -12.32 -35.28 -12.44
CA GLU A 224 -13.40 -35.63 -13.36
C GLU A 224 -14.68 -34.87 -13.04
N GLU A 225 -15.45 -34.53 -14.08
CA GLU A 225 -16.77 -33.94 -13.92
C GLU A 225 -17.73 -34.98 -13.34
N LYS A 226 -18.39 -34.66 -12.24
CA LYS A 226 -19.38 -35.52 -11.59
C LYS A 226 -20.78 -35.06 -11.95
N VAL A 227 -21.70 -36.02 -12.10
CA VAL A 227 -23.11 -35.72 -12.39
C VAL A 227 -23.90 -35.68 -11.07
N VAL A 228 -24.67 -34.63 -10.89
CA VAL A 228 -25.57 -34.52 -9.73
C VAL A 228 -26.84 -35.34 -10.00
N PRO A 229 -27.19 -36.27 -9.11
CA PRO A 229 -28.46 -37.04 -9.26
C PRO A 229 -29.66 -36.08 -9.05
N PRO A 230 -30.86 -36.47 -9.48
CA PRO A 230 -32.09 -35.75 -9.16
C PRO A 230 -32.21 -35.56 -7.64
N CYS A 231 -32.38 -34.32 -7.20
CA CYS A 231 -32.42 -33.98 -5.78
C CYS A 231 -33.31 -32.78 -5.52
N GLN A 232 -33.64 -32.59 -4.24
CA GLN A 232 -34.27 -31.35 -3.80
C GLN A 232 -33.23 -30.22 -3.80
N TYR A 233 -33.63 -29.04 -4.23
CA TYR A 233 -32.75 -27.90 -4.25
C TYR A 233 -33.46 -26.59 -3.88
N THR A 234 -32.69 -25.65 -3.34
CA THR A 234 -33.12 -24.28 -3.08
C THR A 234 -32.26 -23.32 -3.91
N ILE A 235 -32.89 -22.31 -4.50
CA ILE A 235 -32.20 -21.26 -5.23
C ILE A 235 -32.07 -20.03 -4.33
N ARG A 236 -30.86 -19.51 -4.24
CA ARG A 236 -30.55 -18.27 -3.50
C ARG A 236 -29.86 -17.27 -4.40
N ARG A 237 -30.22 -16.00 -4.24
CA ARG A 237 -29.53 -14.89 -4.90
C ARG A 237 -29.17 -13.84 -3.83
N PRO A 238 -27.95 -13.89 -3.25
CA PRO A 238 -27.53 -12.97 -2.21
C PRO A 238 -27.19 -11.58 -2.81
N LEU A 239 -28.20 -10.72 -2.96
CA LEU A 239 -28.04 -9.37 -3.55
C LEU A 239 -27.09 -8.50 -2.73
N GLN A 240 -27.08 -8.64 -1.40
CA GLN A 240 -26.15 -7.93 -0.53
C GLN A 240 -24.67 -8.20 -0.85
N LYS A 241 -24.37 -9.40 -1.36
CA LYS A 241 -23.00 -9.74 -1.81
C LYS A 241 -22.61 -8.93 -3.06
N ALA A 242 -23.55 -8.78 -3.99
CA ALA A 242 -23.37 -7.96 -5.18
C ALA A 242 -23.12 -6.48 -4.83
N GLU A 243 -23.92 -5.92 -3.94
CA GLU A 243 -23.76 -4.54 -3.45
C GLU A 243 -22.39 -4.33 -2.77
N LYS A 244 -21.96 -5.29 -1.95
CA LYS A 244 -20.65 -5.22 -1.29
C LYS A 244 -19.50 -5.24 -2.29
N GLU A 245 -19.60 -6.02 -3.36
CA GLU A 245 -18.58 -6.07 -4.41
C GLU A 245 -18.52 -4.75 -5.19
N VAL A 246 -19.67 -4.15 -5.51
CA VAL A 246 -19.73 -2.83 -6.15
C VAL A 246 -19.07 -1.77 -5.25
N ARG A 247 -19.41 -1.73 -3.97
CA ARG A 247 -18.77 -0.82 -2.99
C ARG A 247 -17.26 -1.05 -2.86
N ASN A 248 -16.77 -2.25 -3.17
CA ASN A 248 -15.35 -2.57 -3.18
C ASN A 248 -14.67 -2.31 -4.53
N GLY A 249 -15.33 -1.59 -5.44
CA GLY A 249 -14.74 -1.13 -6.70
C GLY A 249 -14.86 -2.13 -7.86
N LYS A 250 -15.78 -3.10 -7.79
CA LYS A 250 -16.09 -3.92 -8.97
C LYS A 250 -16.70 -3.03 -10.05
N VAL A 251 -15.90 -2.72 -11.05
CA VAL A 251 -16.35 -1.99 -12.25
C VAL A 251 -16.85 -3.01 -13.27
N GLY A 252 -18.12 -2.95 -13.61
CA GLY A 252 -18.72 -3.78 -14.65
C GLY A 252 -20.20 -4.07 -14.41
N ASN A 253 -20.88 -4.52 -15.45
CA ASN A 253 -22.30 -4.89 -15.37
C ASN A 253 -22.47 -6.12 -14.48
N ILE A 254 -23.33 -6.03 -13.48
CA ILE A 254 -23.79 -7.18 -12.71
C ILE A 254 -24.89 -7.85 -13.51
N TYR A 255 -24.61 -9.05 -14.00
CA TYR A 255 -25.60 -9.85 -14.70
C TYR A 255 -26.52 -10.58 -13.72
N GLN A 256 -27.76 -10.82 -14.12
CA GLN A 256 -28.77 -11.47 -13.26
C GLN A 256 -28.34 -12.84 -12.71
N GLY A 257 -27.41 -13.54 -13.37
CA GLY A 257 -26.91 -14.87 -12.98
C GLY A 257 -25.66 -14.88 -12.09
N ASP A 258 -24.95 -13.73 -11.91
CA ASP A 258 -23.61 -13.72 -11.31
C ASP A 258 -23.55 -14.22 -9.86
N TYR A 259 -24.63 -14.10 -9.11
CA TYR A 259 -24.68 -14.51 -7.70
C TYR A 259 -25.67 -15.64 -7.44
N LEU A 260 -26.13 -16.30 -8.51
CA LEU A 260 -27.08 -17.39 -8.37
C LEU A 260 -26.37 -18.61 -7.76
N GLN A 261 -26.91 -19.09 -6.66
CA GLN A 261 -26.44 -20.27 -5.95
C GLN A 261 -27.58 -21.28 -5.81
N TYR A 262 -27.26 -22.54 -6.08
CA TYR A 262 -28.14 -23.66 -5.82
C TYR A 262 -27.65 -24.36 -4.55
N THR A 263 -28.55 -24.58 -3.60
CA THR A 263 -28.30 -25.47 -2.46
C THR A 263 -28.99 -26.79 -2.75
N LEU A 264 -28.20 -27.84 -2.91
CA LEU A 264 -28.65 -29.21 -3.17
C LEU A 264 -28.77 -29.94 -1.83
N HIS A 265 -29.89 -30.57 -1.57
CA HIS A 265 -30.18 -31.20 -0.28
C HIS A 265 -30.21 -32.73 -0.40
N ASN A 266 -29.83 -33.39 0.70
CA ASN A 266 -29.93 -34.83 0.89
C ASN A 266 -29.22 -35.65 -0.23
N ILE A 267 -27.97 -35.30 -0.51
CA ILE A 267 -27.11 -36.01 -1.45
C ILE A 267 -26.27 -37.01 -0.66
N THR A 268 -26.23 -38.26 -1.13
CA THR A 268 -25.35 -39.30 -0.55
C THR A 268 -23.96 -39.30 -1.20
N ALA A 269 -23.88 -38.95 -2.48
CA ALA A 269 -22.63 -38.87 -3.20
C ALA A 269 -21.65 -37.86 -2.61
N GLN A 270 -20.35 -38.18 -2.61
CA GLN A 270 -19.29 -37.37 -2.08
C GLN A 270 -18.68 -36.47 -3.17
N TYR A 271 -18.87 -35.17 -3.01
CA TYR A 271 -18.19 -34.13 -3.79
C TYR A 271 -17.27 -33.33 -2.86
N GLU A 272 -16.15 -32.84 -3.39
CA GLU A 272 -15.21 -32.01 -2.66
C GLU A 272 -15.34 -30.55 -3.06
N LEU A 273 -14.86 -29.64 -2.21
CA LEU A 273 -14.78 -28.23 -2.58
C LEU A 273 -13.97 -28.03 -3.85
N GLY A 274 -14.48 -27.23 -4.77
CA GLY A 274 -13.85 -26.98 -6.06
C GLY A 274 -14.11 -28.03 -7.12
N ASP A 275 -14.82 -29.13 -6.83
CA ASP A 275 -15.23 -30.09 -7.84
C ASP A 275 -16.15 -29.45 -8.87
N VAL A 276 -15.96 -29.86 -10.12
CA VAL A 276 -16.88 -29.54 -11.21
C VAL A 276 -18.02 -30.54 -11.21
N VAL A 277 -19.24 -30.05 -11.02
CA VAL A 277 -20.44 -30.88 -11.04
C VAL A 277 -21.38 -30.41 -12.12
N ARG A 278 -22.02 -31.36 -12.82
CA ARG A 278 -23.05 -31.08 -13.82
C ARG A 278 -24.44 -31.24 -13.19
N PHE A 279 -25.15 -30.13 -13.14
CA PHE A 279 -26.53 -30.08 -12.70
C PHE A 279 -27.42 -29.62 -13.86
N GLY A 280 -28.24 -30.52 -14.38
CA GLY A 280 -28.90 -30.31 -15.66
C GLY A 280 -27.91 -30.24 -16.82
N LYS A 281 -27.93 -29.15 -17.60
CA LYS A 281 -27.04 -28.93 -18.76
C LYS A 281 -25.85 -28.01 -18.46
N ILE A 282 -25.71 -27.51 -17.21
CA ILE A 282 -24.75 -26.47 -16.83
C ILE A 282 -23.73 -27.06 -15.89
N GLN A 283 -22.49 -26.61 -16.04
CA GLN A 283 -21.38 -26.90 -15.11
C GLN A 283 -21.36 -25.93 -13.94
N TYR A 284 -21.29 -26.48 -12.75
CA TYR A 284 -21.19 -25.75 -11.50
C TYR A 284 -19.93 -26.15 -10.73
N ILE A 285 -19.53 -25.30 -9.79
CA ILE A 285 -18.47 -25.60 -8.83
C ILE A 285 -19.09 -25.73 -7.44
N VAL A 286 -18.64 -26.73 -6.70
CA VAL A 286 -18.99 -26.89 -5.28
C VAL A 286 -18.24 -25.83 -4.47
N VAL A 287 -18.97 -24.88 -3.87
CA VAL A 287 -18.39 -23.76 -3.10
C VAL A 287 -18.55 -23.94 -1.60
N GLU A 288 -19.53 -24.75 -1.16
CA GLU A 288 -19.77 -25.06 0.24
C GLU A 288 -20.35 -26.46 0.36
N LYS A 289 -19.96 -27.19 1.42
CA LYS A 289 -20.40 -28.54 1.72
C LYS A 289 -20.71 -28.65 3.20
N THR A 290 -21.85 -29.22 3.53
CA THR A 290 -22.20 -29.60 4.88
C THR A 290 -22.56 -31.07 4.90
N SER A 291 -21.90 -31.86 5.73
CA SER A 291 -22.19 -33.30 5.88
C SER A 291 -22.72 -33.57 7.29
N VAL A 292 -23.80 -34.30 7.36
CA VAL A 292 -24.49 -34.63 8.62
C VAL A 292 -24.77 -36.11 8.70
N LEU A 293 -24.27 -36.75 9.74
CA LEU A 293 -24.65 -38.08 10.15
C LEU A 293 -25.42 -38.00 11.46
N LYS A 294 -26.56 -38.70 11.53
CA LYS A 294 -27.22 -39.09 12.79
C LYS A 294 -27.29 -40.59 12.81
N LYS A 295 -26.88 -41.21 13.91
CA LYS A 295 -26.86 -42.66 14.07
C LYS A 295 -28.18 -43.33 13.68
N LYS A 296 -29.32 -42.72 14.05
CA LYS A 296 -30.67 -43.23 13.71
C LYS A 296 -30.92 -43.29 12.20
N ASP A 297 -30.27 -42.45 11.40
CA ASP A 297 -30.46 -42.36 9.96
C ASP A 297 -29.53 -43.32 9.21
N GLY A 298 -28.39 -43.70 9.81
CA GLY A 298 -27.41 -44.65 9.28
C GLY A 298 -26.65 -44.18 8.06
N ILE A 299 -26.92 -42.97 7.56
CA ILE A 299 -26.36 -42.43 6.31
C ILE A 299 -25.79 -41.02 6.56
N LEU A 300 -24.62 -40.76 5.97
CA LEU A 300 -24.03 -39.43 5.93
C LEU A 300 -24.67 -38.61 4.79
N TRP A 301 -25.54 -37.70 5.17
CA TRP A 301 -26.21 -36.81 4.24
C TRP A 301 -25.38 -35.55 3.95
N ASN A 302 -25.24 -35.22 2.67
CA ASN A 302 -24.53 -34.03 2.25
C ASN A 302 -25.49 -32.97 1.70
N THR A 303 -25.20 -31.73 2.03
CA THR A 303 -25.82 -30.54 1.43
C THR A 303 -24.72 -29.74 0.75
N TYR A 304 -24.89 -29.45 -0.52
CA TYR A 304 -23.91 -28.72 -1.32
C TYR A 304 -24.45 -27.38 -1.79
N VAL A 305 -23.64 -26.33 -1.66
CA VAL A 305 -23.89 -25.07 -2.36
C VAL A 305 -23.03 -25.06 -3.61
N ILE A 306 -23.68 -24.90 -4.76
CA ILE A 306 -23.01 -24.87 -6.08
C ILE A 306 -23.25 -23.54 -6.78
N GLN A 307 -22.26 -23.07 -7.51
CA GLN A 307 -22.31 -21.84 -8.30
C GLN A 307 -21.81 -22.12 -9.72
N GLU A 308 -22.41 -21.47 -10.74
CA GLU A 308 -22.05 -21.66 -12.13
C GLU A 308 -20.54 -21.45 -12.37
N LYS A 309 -19.87 -22.42 -12.99
CA LYS A 309 -18.41 -22.43 -13.20
C LYS A 309 -17.91 -21.18 -13.92
N ARG A 310 -18.65 -20.68 -14.92
CA ARG A 310 -18.28 -19.51 -15.74
C ARG A 310 -18.39 -18.18 -14.97
N ARG A 311 -19.11 -18.19 -13.85
CA ARG A 311 -19.45 -17.00 -13.07
C ARG A 311 -18.80 -16.99 -11.69
N ILE A 312 -18.01 -18.02 -11.38
CA ILE A 312 -17.32 -18.06 -10.12
C ILE A 312 -16.17 -17.04 -10.12
N SER A 313 -16.20 -16.15 -9.17
CA SER A 313 -15.15 -15.17 -8.93
C SER A 313 -15.12 -14.85 -7.44
N PHE A 314 -13.93 -14.70 -6.90
CA PHE A 314 -13.76 -14.28 -5.51
C PHE A 314 -13.44 -12.79 -5.50
N PRO A 315 -14.22 -11.98 -4.77
CA PRO A 315 -14.03 -10.54 -4.74
C PRO A 315 -12.68 -10.20 -4.11
N ARG A 316 -12.07 -9.11 -4.59
CA ARG A 316 -10.85 -8.58 -3.99
C ARG A 316 -11.08 -8.26 -2.52
N LEU A 317 -10.18 -8.72 -1.69
CA LEU A 317 -10.15 -8.43 -0.26
C LEU A 317 -9.14 -7.31 0.02
N TYR A 318 -9.40 -6.55 1.05
CA TYR A 318 -8.56 -5.44 1.49
C TYR A 318 -8.28 -5.55 2.97
N ASN A 319 -7.15 -5.02 3.39
CA ASN A 319 -6.81 -4.94 4.81
C ASN A 319 -7.38 -3.66 5.43
N HIS A 320 -8.48 -3.79 6.15
CA HIS A 320 -9.14 -2.64 6.79
C HIS A 320 -8.31 -2.01 7.93
N ALA A 321 -7.37 -2.75 8.51
CA ALA A 321 -6.47 -2.23 9.54
C ALA A 321 -5.45 -1.23 9.00
N LEU A 322 -5.23 -1.18 7.67
CA LEU A 322 -4.32 -0.20 7.06
C LEU A 322 -4.85 1.22 7.10
N ARG A 323 -6.16 1.38 6.96
CA ARG A 323 -6.77 2.70 6.78
C ARG A 323 -6.38 3.69 7.87
N GLY A 324 -5.76 4.80 7.48
CA GLY A 324 -5.32 5.88 8.37
C GLY A 324 -4.05 5.57 9.15
N ASN A 325 -3.45 4.38 8.98
CA ASN A 325 -2.19 4.03 9.64
C ASN A 325 -0.97 4.55 8.87
N SER A 326 0.10 4.73 9.61
CA SER A 326 1.40 5.13 9.06
C SER A 326 2.51 4.26 9.65
N LEU A 327 3.41 3.81 8.79
CA LEU A 327 4.55 2.97 9.16
C LEU A 327 5.84 3.80 9.13
N LYS A 328 6.69 3.60 10.13
CA LYS A 328 8.04 4.17 10.15
C LYS A 328 8.95 3.42 9.19
N GLY A 329 9.82 4.16 8.51
CA GLY A 329 10.86 3.60 7.66
C GLY A 329 12.06 4.51 7.58
N THR A 330 13.21 3.92 7.29
CA THR A 330 14.46 4.62 7.04
C THR A 330 14.69 4.74 5.54
N VAL A 331 15.05 5.92 5.07
CA VAL A 331 15.34 6.19 3.67
C VAL A 331 16.60 5.46 3.25
N ILE A 332 16.51 4.63 2.20
CA ILE A 332 17.64 3.90 1.64
C ILE A 332 18.04 4.41 0.25
N ASP A 333 17.12 5.04 -0.48
CA ASP A 333 17.42 5.71 -1.74
C ASP A 333 16.36 6.78 -2.08
N VAL A 334 16.76 7.79 -2.89
CA VAL A 334 15.89 8.91 -3.28
C VAL A 334 16.07 9.21 -4.75
N LYS A 335 14.98 9.38 -5.49
CA LYS A 335 15.00 9.75 -6.90
C LYS A 335 13.79 10.62 -7.27
N ARG A 336 14.01 11.88 -7.59
CA ARG A 336 12.93 12.86 -7.86
C ARG A 336 11.91 12.86 -6.72
N ASN A 337 10.63 12.66 -7.03
CA ASN A 337 9.52 12.63 -6.06
C ASN A 337 9.24 11.24 -5.50
N PHE A 338 10.24 10.34 -5.49
CA PHE A 338 10.13 8.98 -5.00
C PHE A 338 11.24 8.67 -4.02
N THR A 339 10.90 7.91 -3.00
CA THR A 339 11.83 7.50 -1.95
C THR A 339 11.70 6.00 -1.70
N LYS A 340 12.80 5.28 -1.60
CA LYS A 340 12.84 3.90 -1.15
C LYS A 340 13.03 3.86 0.36
N LEU A 341 12.27 3.00 1.04
CA LEU A 341 12.29 2.87 2.49
C LEU A 341 12.62 1.43 2.91
N HIS A 342 13.46 1.30 3.92
CA HIS A 342 13.44 0.12 4.78
C HIS A 342 12.39 0.35 5.87
N LEU A 343 11.30 -0.42 5.83
CA LEU A 343 10.22 -0.28 6.82
C LEU A 343 10.61 -0.99 8.13
N HIS A 344 10.41 -0.32 9.26
CA HIS A 344 10.82 -0.84 10.59
C HIS A 344 10.00 -2.04 11.08
N ILE A 345 8.94 -2.40 10.37
CA ILE A 345 8.19 -3.64 10.61
C ILE A 345 8.95 -4.87 10.12
N ASP A 346 9.86 -4.71 9.16
CA ASP A 346 10.65 -5.80 8.61
C ASP A 346 11.86 -6.08 9.53
N LYS A 347 12.06 -7.35 9.85
CA LYS A 347 13.16 -7.80 10.73
C LYS A 347 14.50 -7.80 10.00
N GLU A 348 14.46 -8.05 8.70
CA GLU A 348 15.64 -8.12 7.83
C GLU A 348 15.81 -6.80 7.09
N GLY A 349 17.06 -6.48 6.73
CA GLY A 349 17.37 -5.30 5.92
C GLY A 349 16.72 -5.39 4.53
N GLN A 350 16.28 -4.25 3.99
CA GLN A 350 15.76 -4.15 2.63
C GLN A 350 16.88 -3.83 1.66
N GLU A 351 17.07 -4.67 0.65
CA GLU A 351 18.02 -4.41 -0.45
C GLU A 351 17.56 -3.23 -1.30
N VAL A 352 18.47 -2.33 -1.63
CA VAL A 352 18.17 -1.09 -2.38
C VAL A 352 17.61 -1.40 -3.77
N GLU A 353 18.16 -2.41 -4.45
CA GLU A 353 17.77 -2.77 -5.82
C GLU A 353 16.32 -3.23 -5.90
N THR A 354 15.89 -3.99 -4.91
CA THR A 354 14.55 -4.63 -4.86
C THR A 354 13.51 -3.83 -4.07
N ALA A 355 13.93 -2.75 -3.41
CA ALA A 355 13.02 -1.89 -2.67
C ALA A 355 12.07 -1.12 -3.59
N PHE A 356 10.83 -0.93 -3.10
CA PHE A 356 9.78 -0.22 -3.82
C PHE A 356 10.00 1.30 -3.79
N TRP A 357 9.66 1.97 -4.89
CA TRP A 357 9.66 3.42 -4.99
C TRP A 357 8.33 4.01 -4.49
N PHE A 358 8.32 4.52 -3.27
CA PHE A 358 7.16 5.17 -2.67
C PHE A 358 7.05 6.62 -3.14
N PRO A 359 5.85 7.08 -3.56
CA PRO A 359 5.63 8.46 -3.93
C PRO A 359 5.73 9.38 -2.72
N GLN A 360 6.41 10.50 -2.90
CA GLN A 360 6.51 11.56 -1.90
C GLN A 360 5.88 12.84 -2.44
N PRO A 361 4.65 13.17 -2.05
CA PRO A 361 4.01 14.42 -2.38
C PRO A 361 4.84 15.60 -1.89
N GLN A 362 4.93 16.63 -2.68
CA GLN A 362 5.56 17.90 -2.29
C GLN A 362 4.52 18.79 -1.62
N TYR A 363 4.97 19.63 -0.69
CA TYR A 363 4.06 20.50 0.08
C TYR A 363 3.34 21.51 -0.81
N PHE A 364 4.06 22.10 -1.78
CA PHE A 364 3.51 23.06 -2.72
C PHE A 364 4.16 22.86 -4.09
N THR A 365 3.33 22.62 -5.09
CA THR A 365 3.74 22.62 -6.50
C THR A 365 2.75 23.46 -7.29
N ALA A 366 3.26 24.37 -8.11
CA ALA A 366 2.46 25.16 -9.03
C ALA A 366 2.99 24.95 -10.45
N GLY A 367 2.18 24.33 -11.30
CA GLY A 367 2.59 23.97 -12.66
C GLY A 367 3.66 22.87 -12.68
N SER A 368 4.35 22.74 -13.82
CA SER A 368 5.37 21.70 -14.03
C SER A 368 6.71 21.99 -13.35
N ASP A 369 7.06 23.27 -13.13
CA ASP A 369 8.43 23.70 -12.88
C ASP A 369 8.59 24.60 -11.64
N SER A 370 7.52 24.90 -10.91
CA SER A 370 7.59 25.74 -9.73
C SER A 370 7.02 25.04 -8.49
N GLY A 371 7.67 25.25 -7.36
CA GLY A 371 7.21 24.66 -6.11
C GLY A 371 8.29 24.64 -5.03
N PHE A 372 7.89 24.16 -3.87
CA PHE A 372 8.78 23.95 -2.74
C PHE A 372 9.04 22.45 -2.59
N CYS A 373 10.18 22.01 -3.11
CA CYS A 373 10.59 20.62 -3.13
C CYS A 373 11.72 20.40 -2.12
N ILE A 374 11.42 19.63 -1.06
CA ILE A 374 12.42 19.13 -0.12
C ILE A 374 12.34 17.62 -0.15
N MET A 375 13.44 16.98 -0.55
CA MET A 375 13.57 15.52 -0.53
C MET A 375 14.38 15.10 0.70
N PRO A 376 14.04 13.95 1.31
CA PRO A 376 14.82 13.41 2.41
C PRO A 376 16.18 12.92 1.92
N GLU A 377 17.10 12.73 2.86
CA GLU A 377 18.39 12.12 2.62
C GLU A 377 18.41 10.64 3.03
N ARG A 378 19.41 9.89 2.51
CA ARG A 378 19.61 8.51 2.96
C ARG A 378 19.89 8.48 4.46
N GLY A 379 19.19 7.62 5.18
CA GLY A 379 19.26 7.51 6.64
C GLY A 379 18.19 8.29 7.39
N ASP A 380 17.46 9.18 6.72
CA ASP A 380 16.34 9.88 7.33
C ASP A 380 15.20 8.93 7.69
N MET A 381 14.49 9.23 8.76
CA MET A 381 13.29 8.50 9.14
C MET A 381 12.06 9.20 8.56
N MET A 382 11.25 8.43 7.85
CA MET A 382 10.03 8.89 7.20
C MET A 382 8.83 8.05 7.63
N ARG A 383 7.63 8.56 7.39
CA ARG A 383 6.38 7.83 7.59
C ARG A 383 5.69 7.55 6.26
N LEU A 384 5.48 6.26 5.97
CA LEU A 384 4.65 5.78 4.88
C LEU A 384 3.20 5.70 5.37
N HIS A 385 2.32 6.48 4.77
CA HIS A 385 0.91 6.60 5.14
C HIS A 385 0.01 5.83 4.19
N PHE A 386 -1.05 5.23 4.75
CA PHE A 386 -2.09 4.50 4.03
C PHE A 386 -3.44 5.17 4.27
N PRO A 387 -3.92 6.03 3.36
CA PRO A 387 -5.19 6.76 3.54
C PRO A 387 -6.41 5.85 3.51
N THR A 388 -6.30 4.72 2.81
CA THR A 388 -7.40 3.79 2.61
C THR A 388 -7.05 2.36 3.04
N LYS A 389 -7.97 1.44 2.82
CA LYS A 389 -7.76 -0.01 2.99
C LYS A 389 -6.93 -0.65 1.87
N ASP A 390 -6.71 0.05 0.76
CA ASP A 390 -5.91 -0.42 -0.38
C ASP A 390 -4.44 -0.04 -0.17
N GLU A 391 -3.59 -1.03 -0.06
CA GLU A 391 -2.16 -0.85 0.13
C GLU A 391 -1.45 -0.18 -1.07
N SER A 392 -2.09 -0.11 -2.23
CA SER A 392 -1.56 0.59 -3.40
C SER A 392 -1.72 2.12 -3.31
N GLU A 393 -2.61 2.61 -2.45
CA GLU A 393 -2.84 4.02 -2.21
C GLU A 393 -1.99 4.52 -1.03
N HIS A 394 -0.69 4.45 -1.18
CA HIS A 394 0.27 4.87 -0.15
C HIS A 394 1.10 6.06 -0.62
N TYR A 395 1.56 6.86 0.34
CA TYR A 395 2.52 7.94 0.10
C TYR A 395 3.26 8.33 1.38
N ILE A 396 4.41 8.97 1.22
CA ILE A 396 5.20 9.48 2.34
C ILE A 396 4.62 10.81 2.81
N ILE A 397 4.32 10.95 4.11
CA ILE A 397 3.66 12.15 4.65
C ILE A 397 4.60 13.13 5.34
N CYS A 398 5.62 12.67 6.04
CA CYS A 398 6.50 13.52 6.82
C CYS A 398 7.79 12.80 7.21
N SER A 399 8.80 13.59 7.59
CA SER A 399 9.96 13.13 8.32
C SER A 399 9.57 12.78 9.76
N ASP A 400 10.10 11.68 10.29
CA ASP A 400 9.95 11.25 11.69
C ASP A 400 11.29 11.30 12.41
N ASN A 401 12.12 12.25 12.04
CA ASN A 401 13.42 12.48 12.66
C ASN A 401 13.20 13.01 14.08
N GLY A 402 13.11 12.10 15.06
CA GLY A 402 12.98 12.45 16.49
C GLY A 402 14.21 13.14 17.09
N ASN A 403 15.20 13.49 16.27
CA ASN A 403 16.45 14.13 16.68
C ASN A 403 16.54 15.55 16.10
N PHE A 404 15.71 16.45 16.63
CA PHE A 404 15.86 17.87 16.37
C PHE A 404 17.27 18.38 16.75
N ASP A 405 17.96 17.73 17.67
CA ASP A 405 19.31 18.10 18.09
C ASP A 405 20.36 18.05 16.96
N LYS A 406 20.20 17.17 15.98
CA LYS A 406 21.08 17.14 14.78
C LYS A 406 20.84 18.32 13.85
N LEU A 407 19.59 18.71 13.64
CA LEU A 407 19.25 19.87 12.82
C LEU A 407 19.87 21.14 13.39
N PHE A 408 19.96 21.23 14.71
CA PHE A 408 20.54 22.37 15.43
C PHE A 408 22.04 22.34 15.54
N SER A 409 22.66 21.17 15.57
CA SER A 409 24.12 21.08 15.50
C SER A 409 24.67 21.62 14.17
N CYS A 410 23.92 21.46 13.07
CA CYS A 410 24.29 22.03 11.76
C CYS A 410 24.17 23.56 11.73
N LEU A 411 23.17 24.14 12.39
CA LEU A 411 23.01 25.61 12.52
C LEU A 411 24.07 26.23 13.40
N ASN A 412 24.61 25.48 14.37
CA ASN A 412 25.60 25.92 15.33
C ASN A 412 27.04 25.49 14.98
N ALA A 413 27.26 24.79 13.87
CA ALA A 413 28.61 24.47 13.39
C ALA A 413 29.30 25.71 12.83
N SER A 414 29.52 26.70 13.68
CA SER A 414 30.25 27.90 13.35
C SER A 414 31.68 27.81 13.83
N LYS A 415 32.59 28.12 12.90
CA LYS A 415 33.97 28.57 13.09
C LYS A 415 34.96 27.58 13.69
N GLY A 416 35.73 27.00 12.77
CA GLY A 416 37.15 26.67 12.97
C GLY A 416 37.57 26.01 14.29
N GLY A 417 37.57 24.67 14.34
CA GLY A 417 38.57 23.94 15.14
C GLY A 417 38.62 24.13 16.66
N LYS A 418 37.61 24.68 17.30
CA LYS A 418 37.46 24.70 18.75
C LYS A 418 36.10 24.12 19.11
N GLU A 419 36.04 23.39 20.24
CA GLU A 419 34.80 22.84 20.79
C GLU A 419 33.63 23.81 20.63
N PRO A 420 32.42 23.33 20.25
CA PRO A 420 31.27 24.19 20.10
C PRO A 420 31.00 24.89 21.42
N GLN A 421 31.35 26.18 21.50
CA GLN A 421 30.84 27.02 22.57
C GLN A 421 29.32 26.93 22.50
N LYS A 422 28.70 26.51 23.60
CA LYS A 422 27.26 26.61 23.78
C LYS A 422 26.85 28.04 23.44
N VAL A 423 26.35 28.22 22.22
CA VAL A 423 25.65 29.46 21.89
C VAL A 423 24.40 29.42 22.74
N SER A 424 24.32 30.38 23.64
CA SER A 424 23.19 30.61 24.55
C SER A 424 22.00 31.21 23.78
N GLY A 425 21.57 30.53 22.74
CA GLY A 425 20.23 30.67 22.20
C GLY A 425 19.35 29.59 22.84
N PRO A 426 18.06 29.84 23.06
CA PRO A 426 17.19 28.84 23.62
C PRO A 426 17.26 27.60 22.72
N PRO A 427 17.44 26.39 23.30
CA PRO A 427 17.38 25.17 22.51
C PRO A 427 16.00 25.10 21.87
N LEU A 428 15.95 24.79 20.58
CA LEU A 428 14.70 24.59 19.83
C LEU A 428 13.89 23.37 20.33
N SER A 429 14.36 22.66 21.34
CA SER A 429 13.54 21.76 22.14
C SER A 429 12.46 22.49 22.96
N ASN A 430 12.52 23.81 23.07
CA ASN A 430 11.41 24.60 23.56
C ASN A 430 10.44 24.85 22.42
N SER A 431 9.36 24.10 22.42
CA SER A 431 8.12 24.29 21.62
C SER A 431 7.52 25.71 21.72
N ASN A 432 8.26 26.68 22.24
CA ASN A 432 7.85 28.05 22.53
C ASN A 432 8.38 29.11 21.56
N ALA A 433 9.01 28.68 20.43
CA ALA A 433 9.43 29.61 19.38
C ALA A 433 8.67 29.35 18.06
N PRO A 434 7.32 29.42 18.03
CA PRO A 434 6.54 29.18 16.83
C PRO A 434 6.77 30.24 15.74
N TYR A 435 7.46 31.32 16.06
CA TYR A 435 7.79 32.44 15.19
C TYR A 435 9.11 32.26 14.42
N GLU A 436 9.94 31.28 14.76
CA GLU A 436 11.15 30.98 13.99
C GLU A 436 10.88 29.89 12.92
N LYS A 437 11.24 30.17 11.68
CA LYS A 437 11.11 29.27 10.55
C LYS A 437 12.43 29.13 9.83
N TYR A 438 12.79 27.90 9.49
CA TYR A 438 14.07 27.57 8.86
C TYR A 438 13.89 26.79 7.58
N LEU A 439 14.78 27.06 6.63
CA LEU A 439 15.08 26.20 5.51
C LEU A 439 16.59 26.02 5.50
N THR A 440 17.09 24.83 5.83
CA THR A 440 18.53 24.59 5.96
C THR A 440 18.95 23.29 5.27
N THR A 441 20.19 23.25 4.77
CA THR A 441 20.85 22.03 4.29
C THR A 441 21.66 21.38 5.42
N PRO A 442 22.05 20.10 5.30
CA PRO A 442 22.89 19.41 6.28
C PRO A 442 24.21 20.12 6.58
N GLU A 443 24.76 20.83 5.58
CA GLU A 443 26.01 21.62 5.74
C GLU A 443 25.78 22.98 6.41
N GLY A 444 24.54 23.31 6.82
CA GLY A 444 24.24 24.54 7.53
C GLY A 444 24.11 25.79 6.63
N LYS A 445 23.77 25.60 5.34
CA LYS A 445 23.37 26.71 4.47
C LYS A 445 21.87 26.88 4.54
N GLY A 446 21.36 28.11 4.56
CA GLY A 446 19.92 28.23 4.68
C GLY A 446 19.34 29.63 4.73
N MET A 447 18.07 29.63 5.08
CA MET A 447 17.25 30.79 5.28
C MET A 447 16.60 30.71 6.67
N LEU A 448 16.69 31.81 7.42
CA LEU A 448 16.00 32.00 8.70
C LEU A 448 14.99 33.12 8.55
N LEU A 449 13.79 32.92 9.08
CA LEU A 449 12.75 33.94 9.23
C LEU A 449 12.28 33.94 10.68
N ASN A 450 12.30 35.12 11.29
CA ASN A 450 11.69 35.37 12.59
C ASN A 450 11.00 36.73 12.60
N ASP A 451 10.48 37.16 13.77
CA ASP A 451 9.68 38.36 13.89
C ASP A 451 10.42 39.66 13.49
N GLY A 452 11.72 39.69 13.46
CA GLY A 452 12.50 40.90 13.14
C GLY A 452 13.58 40.69 12.09
N VAL A 453 13.80 39.46 11.62
CA VAL A 453 14.94 39.15 10.73
C VAL A 453 14.55 38.19 9.64
N VAL A 454 14.93 38.49 8.40
CA VAL A 454 15.07 37.56 7.29
C VAL A 454 16.53 37.42 6.95
N LYS A 455 17.10 36.22 7.06
CA LYS A 455 18.52 35.99 6.85
C LYS A 455 18.76 34.83 5.90
N TYR A 456 19.56 35.05 4.86
CA TYR A 456 20.18 33.99 4.03
C TYR A 456 21.61 33.85 4.48
N HIS A 457 22.07 32.59 4.64
CA HIS A 457 23.42 32.35 5.14
C HIS A 457 24.07 31.12 4.53
N THR A 458 25.39 31.14 4.42
CA THR A 458 26.22 29.97 4.14
C THR A 458 26.69 29.34 5.46
N THR A 459 27.30 28.16 5.36
CA THR A 459 27.86 27.45 6.51
C THR A 459 28.71 28.37 7.38
N GLY A 460 28.40 28.44 8.66
CA GLY A 460 29.14 29.26 9.63
C GLY A 460 29.02 30.78 9.42
N ASP A 461 27.98 31.22 8.70
CA ASP A 461 27.75 32.65 8.40
C ASP A 461 28.90 33.35 7.64
N ILE A 462 29.70 32.58 6.91
CA ILE A 462 30.82 33.12 6.10
C ILE A 462 30.33 34.18 5.12
N SER A 463 29.15 33.96 4.54
CA SER A 463 28.45 34.94 3.70
C SER A 463 26.99 35.02 4.10
N THR A 464 26.48 36.23 4.27
CA THR A 464 25.10 36.48 4.69
C THR A 464 24.46 37.63 3.94
N ILE A 465 23.14 37.50 3.72
CA ILE A 465 22.25 38.61 3.36
C ILE A 465 21.19 38.64 4.46
N GLN A 466 21.14 39.72 5.22
CA GLN A 466 20.24 39.87 6.37
C GLN A 466 19.41 41.14 6.21
N MET A 467 18.12 41.02 6.35
CA MET A 467 17.16 42.12 6.48
C MET A 467 16.67 42.14 7.91
N GLU A 468 16.84 43.23 8.60
CA GLU A 468 16.49 43.38 10.03
C GLU A 468 15.64 44.62 10.23
N ASP A 469 14.52 44.47 10.92
CA ASP A 469 13.58 45.54 11.20
C ASP A 469 14.28 46.66 11.97
N GLY A 470 14.14 47.91 11.53
CA GLY A 470 14.77 49.09 12.13
C GLY A 470 16.28 49.27 11.86
N LYS A 471 16.95 48.27 11.28
CA LYS A 471 18.37 48.35 10.91
C LYS A 471 18.63 48.33 9.40
N GLY A 472 17.71 47.73 8.62
CA GLY A 472 17.83 47.67 7.17
C GLY A 472 18.47 46.40 6.65
N ILE A 473 19.22 46.50 5.55
CA ILE A 473 19.82 45.37 4.85
C ILE A 473 21.32 45.34 5.06
N VAL A 474 21.86 44.19 5.49
CA VAL A 474 23.29 43.93 5.62
C VAL A 474 23.70 42.80 4.69
N ILE A 475 24.68 43.04 3.84
CA ILE A 475 25.34 42.02 3.02
C ILE A 475 26.77 41.89 3.53
N SER A 476 27.16 40.69 3.95
CA SER A 476 28.45 40.39 4.54
C SER A 476 29.07 39.13 3.93
N SER A 477 30.38 39.17 3.71
CA SER A 477 31.16 38.01 3.27
C SER A 477 32.57 38.09 3.82
N GLU A 478 33.12 36.97 4.30
CA GLU A 478 34.55 36.86 4.63
C GLU A 478 35.43 36.77 3.35
N GLY A 479 34.81 36.48 2.18
CA GLY A 479 35.43 36.51 0.87
C GLY A 479 35.08 37.77 0.09
N ASN A 480 34.95 37.64 -1.21
CA ASN A 480 34.64 38.76 -2.10
C ASN A 480 33.12 38.97 -2.20
N ILE A 481 32.70 40.20 -2.43
CA ILE A 481 31.36 40.58 -2.89
C ILE A 481 31.53 41.20 -4.27
N GLU A 482 30.96 40.57 -5.29
CA GLU A 482 30.99 41.04 -6.69
C GLU A 482 29.57 41.38 -7.12
N MET A 483 29.39 42.59 -7.68
CA MET A 483 28.14 43.01 -8.28
C MET A 483 28.35 43.21 -9.77
N LEU A 484 27.74 42.35 -10.59
CA LEU A 484 27.84 42.38 -12.06
C LEU A 484 26.47 42.66 -12.64
N ALA A 485 26.34 43.77 -13.33
CA ALA A 485 25.11 44.17 -14.01
C ALA A 485 25.41 45.11 -15.17
N ASN A 486 24.45 45.25 -16.10
CA ASN A 486 24.58 46.26 -17.15
C ASN A 486 24.61 47.69 -16.56
N ASN A 487 23.85 47.93 -15.52
CA ASN A 487 23.83 49.20 -14.77
C ASN A 487 23.78 48.95 -13.28
N ILE A 488 24.60 49.60 -12.49
CA ILE A 488 24.55 49.62 -11.05
C ILE A 488 24.33 51.09 -10.62
N VAL A 489 23.18 51.37 -9.96
CA VAL A 489 22.86 52.69 -9.45
C VAL A 489 22.87 52.64 -7.91
N THR A 490 23.67 53.45 -7.30
CA THR A 490 23.73 53.58 -5.82
C THR A 490 23.36 55.01 -5.47
N SER A 491 22.26 55.19 -4.72
CA SER A 491 21.82 56.51 -4.27
C SER A 491 21.41 56.47 -2.80
N SER A 492 21.59 57.53 -2.11
CA SER A 492 21.18 57.69 -0.70
C SER A 492 20.73 59.12 -0.45
N THR A 493 19.67 59.30 0.36
CA THR A 493 19.17 60.62 0.75
C THR A 493 20.03 61.31 1.80
N LYS A 494 20.91 60.59 2.48
CA LYS A 494 21.79 61.14 3.52
C LYS A 494 23.25 61.02 3.16
N GLN A 495 23.80 59.82 3.15
CA GLN A 495 25.24 59.63 2.97
C GLN A 495 25.50 58.26 2.32
N ILE A 496 26.56 58.21 1.50
CA ILE A 496 27.17 56.96 1.03
C ILE A 496 28.57 56.92 1.64
N HIS A 497 28.86 55.93 2.49
CA HIS A 497 30.17 55.68 3.03
C HIS A 497 30.83 54.51 2.31
N MET A 498 32.03 54.71 1.82
CA MET A 498 32.88 53.64 1.28
C MET A 498 34.16 53.60 2.09
N THR A 499 34.50 52.48 2.68
CA THR A 499 35.72 52.28 3.45
C THR A 499 36.44 51.03 2.97
N ALA A 500 37.71 51.12 2.71
CA ALA A 500 38.56 49.99 2.38
C ALA A 500 39.82 50.05 3.23
N GLY A 501 40.32 48.89 3.70
CA GLY A 501 41.54 48.78 4.45
C GLY A 501 42.80 49.05 3.62
N LYS A 502 42.72 48.90 2.27
CA LYS A 502 43.87 49.10 1.38
C LYS A 502 43.58 50.10 0.28
N LYS A 503 42.51 49.88 -0.51
CA LYS A 503 42.32 50.67 -1.75
C LYS A 503 40.83 50.74 -2.12
N ILE A 504 40.38 51.91 -2.54
CA ILE A 504 39.14 52.12 -3.30
C ILE A 504 39.52 52.53 -4.70
N GLU A 505 39.04 51.83 -5.74
CA GLU A 505 39.35 52.07 -7.12
C GLU A 505 38.05 52.07 -7.96
N MET A 506 37.86 53.11 -8.75
CA MET A 506 36.79 53.23 -9.73
C MET A 506 37.39 53.41 -11.11
N ILE A 507 37.08 52.49 -12.05
CA ILE A 507 37.67 52.49 -13.42
C ILE A 507 36.55 52.58 -14.45
N SER A 508 36.67 53.45 -15.40
CA SER A 508 35.79 53.58 -16.53
C SER A 508 36.57 53.98 -17.79
N GLY A 509 36.50 53.17 -18.88
CA GLY A 509 37.10 53.48 -20.18
C GLY A 509 38.59 53.77 -20.14
N GLY A 510 39.29 53.27 -19.13
CA GLY A 510 40.73 53.49 -18.93
C GLY A 510 41.07 54.73 -18.10
N SER A 511 40.08 55.45 -17.60
CA SER A 511 40.20 56.47 -16.54
C SER A 511 39.95 55.86 -15.17
N SER A 512 40.61 56.29 -14.12
CA SER A 512 40.44 55.74 -12.78
C SER A 512 40.44 56.82 -11.71
N VAL A 513 39.71 56.56 -10.63
CA VAL A 513 39.80 57.27 -9.33
C VAL A 513 40.28 56.25 -8.30
N ILE A 514 41.39 56.53 -7.66
CA ILE A 514 42.06 55.64 -6.70
C ILE A 514 42.21 56.40 -5.35
N ILE A 515 41.82 55.77 -4.29
CA ILE A 515 42.01 56.20 -2.92
C ILE A 515 42.72 55.06 -2.19
N ASP A 516 43.99 55.27 -1.80
CA ASP A 516 44.80 54.28 -1.10
C ASP A 516 45.67 54.92 0.01
N GLY A 517 46.52 54.13 0.67
CA GLY A 517 47.40 54.62 1.74
C GLY A 517 48.50 55.58 1.32
N GLU A 518 48.75 55.71 0.02
CA GLU A 518 49.76 56.62 -0.53
C GLU A 518 49.20 57.98 -0.93
N GLY A 519 47.87 58.12 -0.90
CA GLY A 519 47.13 59.35 -1.21
C GLY A 519 46.06 59.16 -2.27
N ASN A 520 45.31 60.22 -2.53
CA ASN A 520 44.25 60.20 -3.53
C ASN A 520 44.81 60.46 -4.90
N ARG A 521 44.54 59.60 -5.90
CA ARG A 521 44.98 59.75 -7.24
C ARG A 521 43.80 59.67 -8.20
N ILE A 522 43.75 60.58 -9.15
CA ILE A 522 42.78 60.55 -10.25
C ILE A 522 43.57 60.50 -11.55
N ASP A 523 43.52 59.38 -12.26
CA ASP A 523 44.13 59.19 -13.57
C ASP A 523 43.08 59.37 -14.65
N LYS A 524 43.35 60.23 -15.62
CA LYS A 524 42.47 60.60 -16.68
C LYS A 524 43.06 60.22 -18.02
N LYS A 525 42.30 59.50 -18.85
CA LYS A 525 42.74 59.11 -20.19
C LYS A 525 42.38 60.14 -21.28
N ALA A 526 41.25 60.78 -21.20
CA ALA A 526 40.78 61.84 -22.10
C ALA A 526 39.59 62.61 -21.50
N GLY A 527 39.39 63.92 -21.89
CA GLY A 527 38.26 64.73 -21.50
C GLY A 527 38.45 65.47 -20.16
N ASP A 528 37.47 66.25 -19.68
CA ASP A 528 37.54 67.00 -18.45
C ASP A 528 36.96 66.25 -17.24
N ILE A 529 37.48 66.49 -16.07
CA ILE A 529 36.96 65.94 -14.83
C ILE A 529 35.92 66.91 -14.28
N TYR A 530 34.69 66.49 -14.27
CA TYR A 530 33.59 67.25 -13.67
C TYR A 530 33.27 66.65 -12.33
N LEU A 531 33.49 67.39 -11.24
CA LEU A 531 33.02 67.06 -9.92
C LEU A 531 31.69 67.79 -9.71
N GLU A 532 30.61 67.25 -10.23
CA GLU A 532 29.26 67.80 -10.00
C GLU A 532 28.77 67.31 -8.64
N SER A 533 28.38 68.25 -7.80
CA SER A 533 27.62 67.94 -6.60
C SER A 533 26.14 67.68 -6.98
N PRO A 534 25.60 66.46 -6.72
CA PRO A 534 24.26 66.12 -7.17
C PRO A 534 23.13 66.79 -6.40
N LEU A 535 23.43 67.81 -5.57
CA LEU A 535 22.50 68.38 -4.60
C LEU A 535 21.33 69.16 -5.19
N ASN A 536 21.18 69.29 -6.50
CA ASN A 536 20.08 70.06 -7.12
C ASN A 536 19.39 69.42 -8.31
N LYS A 537 19.43 68.10 -8.52
CA LYS A 537 18.47 67.43 -9.39
C LYS A 537 17.39 66.83 -8.50
N GLU A 538 16.18 67.45 -8.56
CA GLU A 538 14.96 66.81 -8.03
C GLU A 538 14.87 65.41 -8.61
N MET A 539 14.84 64.42 -7.73
CA MET A 539 14.54 63.06 -8.16
C MET A 539 13.12 63.06 -8.74
N LYS A 540 13.02 62.90 -10.03
CA LYS A 540 11.74 62.77 -10.69
C LYS A 540 11.17 61.39 -10.29
N ILE A 541 10.14 61.43 -9.47
CA ILE A 541 9.34 60.20 -9.20
C ILE A 541 8.62 59.90 -10.52
N LEU A 542 8.98 58.79 -11.14
CA LEU A 542 8.31 58.31 -12.37
C LEU A 542 6.83 58.03 -12.05
N THR A 543 5.96 58.56 -12.92
CA THR A 543 4.55 58.20 -12.89
C THR A 543 4.39 56.74 -13.35
N GLU A 544 3.27 56.11 -13.05
CA GLU A 544 2.98 54.74 -13.44
C GLU A 544 3.03 54.53 -14.97
N ASP A 545 2.64 55.56 -15.73
CA ASP A 545 2.71 55.59 -17.20
C ASP A 545 4.17 55.65 -17.71
N GLU A 546 5.02 56.49 -17.12
CA GLU A 546 6.44 56.60 -17.47
C GLU A 546 7.19 55.31 -17.15
N ALA A 547 6.90 54.66 -16.01
CA ALA A 547 7.45 53.37 -15.65
C ALA A 547 7.00 52.27 -16.61
N SER A 548 5.73 52.29 -17.05
CA SER A 548 5.17 51.37 -18.03
C SER A 548 5.80 51.55 -19.40
N GLN A 549 6.08 52.79 -19.81
CA GLN A 549 6.75 53.08 -21.08
C GLN A 549 8.19 52.60 -21.08
N ILE A 550 8.95 52.80 -20.00
CA ILE A 550 10.33 52.30 -19.83
C ILE A 550 10.39 50.78 -19.86
N LEU A 551 9.43 50.11 -19.21
CA LEU A 551 9.33 48.65 -19.24
C LEU A 551 8.95 48.13 -20.64
N SER A 552 8.08 48.81 -21.36
CA SER A 552 7.71 48.50 -22.75
C SER A 552 8.90 48.66 -23.71
N GLU A 553 9.68 49.72 -23.57
CA GLU A 553 10.90 49.97 -24.36
C GLU A 553 11.99 48.94 -24.04
N ALA A 554 12.01 48.40 -22.82
CA ALA A 554 12.91 47.29 -22.41
C ALA A 554 12.43 45.89 -22.84
N GLY A 555 11.31 45.81 -23.59
CA GLY A 555 10.80 44.53 -24.12
C GLY A 555 9.90 43.75 -23.14
N TYR A 556 9.49 44.36 -22.04
CA TYR A 556 8.50 43.78 -21.13
C TYR A 556 7.09 44.24 -21.51
N SER A 557 6.36 43.44 -22.27
CA SER A 557 4.94 43.74 -22.53
C SER A 557 4.09 43.33 -21.34
N ARG A 558 3.28 44.25 -20.85
CA ARG A 558 2.20 43.98 -19.90
C ARG A 558 0.95 43.41 -20.63
N GLU A 559 1.14 42.51 -21.59
CA GLU A 559 -0.02 41.79 -22.11
C GLU A 559 -0.50 40.85 -21.01
N LYS A 560 -1.68 41.15 -20.48
CA LYS A 560 -2.38 40.25 -19.56
C LYS A 560 -2.64 38.96 -20.31
N THR A 561 -1.98 37.91 -19.94
CA THR A 561 -2.21 36.59 -20.51
C THR A 561 -3.60 36.15 -20.10
N VAL A 562 -4.56 36.21 -21.03
CA VAL A 562 -5.92 35.71 -20.82
C VAL A 562 -5.89 34.21 -20.97
N ILE A 563 -6.28 33.50 -19.91
CA ILE A 563 -6.30 32.04 -19.88
C ILE A 563 -7.68 31.44 -20.14
N GLY A 564 -8.69 32.26 -20.23
CA GLY A 564 -10.05 31.88 -20.58
C GLY A 564 -11.04 33.00 -20.32
N TYR A 565 -12.33 32.72 -20.49
CA TYR A 565 -13.41 33.65 -20.21
C TYR A 565 -14.45 32.97 -19.32
N THR A 566 -15.04 33.74 -18.40
CA THR A 566 -16.23 33.28 -17.67
C THR A 566 -17.43 33.16 -18.63
N PRO A 567 -18.52 32.47 -18.25
CA PRO A 567 -19.74 32.41 -19.05
C PRO A 567 -20.32 33.79 -19.41
N ASP A 568 -20.05 34.83 -18.60
CA ASP A 568 -20.45 36.21 -18.81
C ASP A 568 -19.47 36.99 -19.69
N GLY A 569 -18.46 36.36 -20.26
CA GLY A 569 -17.50 36.97 -21.19
C GLY A 569 -16.38 37.76 -20.50
N ILE A 570 -16.18 37.64 -19.19
CA ILE A 570 -15.09 38.32 -18.45
C ILE A 570 -13.79 37.52 -18.64
N PRO A 571 -12.69 38.15 -19.09
CA PRO A 571 -11.43 37.46 -19.27
C PRO A 571 -10.85 37.02 -17.92
N ILE A 572 -10.47 35.76 -17.84
CA ILE A 572 -9.77 35.17 -16.67
C ILE A 572 -8.26 35.39 -16.88
N THR A 573 -7.63 36.08 -15.93
CA THR A 573 -6.19 36.35 -15.94
C THR A 573 -5.60 35.94 -14.60
N PRO A 574 -4.29 35.70 -14.50
CA PRO A 574 -3.62 35.39 -13.21
C PRO A 574 -3.83 36.45 -12.12
N GLU A 575 -4.18 37.69 -12.52
CA GLU A 575 -4.43 38.79 -11.58
C GLU A 575 -5.86 38.80 -11.02
N ASN A 576 -6.80 38.06 -11.61
CA ASN A 576 -8.19 37.98 -11.15
C ASN A 576 -8.28 37.03 -9.96
N LYS A 577 -7.60 37.22 -8.88
CA LYS A 577 -7.64 36.53 -7.56
C LYS A 577 -8.54 35.29 -7.50
N PHE A 578 -8.40 34.37 -8.44
CA PHE A 578 -8.97 33.04 -8.33
C PHE A 578 -8.03 32.18 -7.50
N ASP A 579 -8.62 31.32 -6.69
CA ASP A 579 -7.93 30.33 -5.88
C ASP A 579 -6.99 29.47 -6.76
N ASP A 580 -5.80 29.14 -6.27
CA ASP A 580 -4.80 28.31 -6.97
C ASP A 580 -5.38 26.97 -7.45
N GLY A 581 -6.41 26.44 -6.76
CA GLY A 581 -7.15 25.26 -7.18
C GLY A 581 -7.91 25.44 -8.51
N ILE A 582 -8.49 26.60 -8.73
CA ILE A 582 -9.21 26.93 -9.97
C ILE A 582 -8.22 27.03 -11.13
N TYR A 583 -7.07 27.64 -10.90
CA TYR A 583 -6.04 27.77 -11.92
C TYR A 583 -5.49 26.42 -12.38
N ALA A 584 -5.20 25.55 -11.45
CA ALA A 584 -4.72 24.18 -11.74
C ALA A 584 -5.77 23.35 -12.51
N PHE A 585 -7.05 23.49 -12.14
CA PHE A 585 -8.15 22.83 -12.83
C PHE A 585 -8.30 23.34 -14.28
N LEU A 586 -8.30 24.65 -14.49
CA LEU A 586 -8.40 25.24 -15.82
C LEU A 586 -7.25 24.82 -16.72
N TYR A 587 -6.03 24.80 -16.20
CA TYR A 587 -4.84 24.35 -16.93
C TYR A 587 -4.96 22.89 -17.36
N ASN A 588 -5.40 21.99 -16.47
CA ASN A 588 -5.58 20.58 -16.77
C ASN A 588 -6.74 20.36 -17.76
N TYR A 589 -7.84 21.08 -17.59
CA TYR A 589 -8.98 21.02 -18.50
C TYR A 589 -8.56 21.35 -19.94
N TRP A 590 -7.80 22.42 -20.14
CA TRP A 590 -7.33 22.79 -21.48
C TRP A 590 -6.29 21.84 -22.04
N LYS A 591 -5.42 21.32 -21.22
CA LYS A 591 -4.44 20.32 -21.63
C LYS A 591 -5.09 19.02 -22.15
N GLU A 592 -6.24 18.67 -21.59
CA GLU A 592 -6.98 17.46 -21.99
C GLU A 592 -7.91 17.68 -23.20
N HIS A 593 -8.39 18.91 -23.41
CA HIS A 593 -9.44 19.21 -24.39
C HIS A 593 -8.97 19.98 -25.61
N SER A 594 -7.72 20.38 -25.74
CA SER A 594 -7.29 21.19 -26.87
C SER A 594 -5.99 20.77 -27.53
N GLY A 595 -6.04 20.60 -28.87
CA GLY A 595 -4.87 20.73 -29.72
C GLY A 595 -4.50 22.20 -30.00
N GLU A 596 -5.45 23.13 -29.97
CA GLU A 596 -5.26 24.56 -30.20
C GLU A 596 -6.27 25.37 -29.37
N TYR A 597 -5.87 25.79 -28.19
CA TYR A 597 -6.64 26.66 -27.32
C TYR A 597 -6.41 28.15 -27.71
N ASP A 598 -7.49 28.88 -28.04
CA ASP A 598 -7.47 30.34 -28.24
C ASP A 598 -8.11 31.06 -27.04
N PRO A 599 -7.30 31.65 -26.13
CA PRO A 599 -7.83 32.32 -24.93
C PRO A 599 -8.78 33.48 -25.19
N LYS A 600 -8.86 33.95 -26.44
CA LYS A 600 -9.79 35.05 -26.84
C LYS A 600 -11.14 34.54 -27.32
N LYS A 601 -11.28 33.26 -27.61
CA LYS A 601 -12.48 32.66 -28.20
C LYS A 601 -13.11 31.56 -27.37
N ASP A 602 -12.29 30.85 -26.57
CA ASP A 602 -12.75 29.67 -25.84
C ASP A 602 -13.31 30.06 -24.47
N VAL A 603 -14.61 29.83 -24.31
CA VAL A 603 -15.34 30.08 -23.05
C VAL A 603 -15.45 28.78 -22.27
N ILE A 604 -15.11 28.83 -20.99
CA ILE A 604 -15.26 27.67 -20.10
C ILE A 604 -16.73 27.50 -19.73
N PRO A 605 -17.36 26.33 -19.99
CA PRO A 605 -18.75 26.11 -19.67
C PRO A 605 -19.03 26.21 -18.17
N GLU A 606 -20.15 26.81 -17.79
CA GLU A 606 -20.60 26.94 -16.40
C GLU A 606 -20.69 25.58 -15.66
N SER A 607 -21.04 24.50 -16.39
CA SER A 607 -21.09 23.14 -15.87
C SER A 607 -19.74 22.59 -15.40
N GLU A 608 -18.65 23.10 -15.95
CA GLU A 608 -17.29 22.70 -15.53
C GLU A 608 -16.79 23.59 -14.39
N MET A 609 -17.20 24.85 -14.33
CA MET A 609 -16.89 25.74 -13.21
C MET A 609 -17.58 25.31 -11.91
N ASN A 610 -18.79 24.77 -11.99
CA ASN A 610 -19.52 24.25 -10.80
C ASN A 610 -18.94 22.95 -10.22
N LYS A 611 -17.97 22.31 -10.87
CA LYS A 611 -17.23 21.15 -10.30
C LYS A 611 -16.07 21.56 -9.39
N MET A 612 -15.81 22.86 -9.25
CA MET A 612 -14.69 23.42 -8.49
C MET A 612 -15.02 23.69 -7.01
N HIS A 613 -16.28 23.52 -6.59
CA HIS A 613 -16.74 23.70 -5.20
C HIS A 613 -16.96 22.34 -4.46
#